data_84bb0d4375fb6d6617e1fd201f994486
#
_entry.id   84bb0d4375fb6d6617e1fd201f994486
#
_cell.length_a   1.000
_cell.length_b   1.000
_cell.length_c   1.000
_cell.angle_alpha   90.00
_cell.angle_beta   90.00
_cell.angle_gamma   90.00
#
_symmetry.space_group_name_H-M   'P 1'
#
loop_
_entity.id
_entity.type
_entity.pdbx_description
1 polymer ?
#
loop_
_entity_poly.entity_id
_entity_poly.type
_entity_poly.pdbx_seq_one_letter_code
_entity_poly.pdbx_strand_id
1 'polypeptide(L)'
;AVERPVLAPHWLTILLAGMVCAALWLLYPRQDLERRLASAQDDSALSTTYLNNLLRSDPDNPQLRLLLAQRQAAQGEVEQVRKTLQPATASNNQRLHREAVLTLWEATFNRYQKTPPQDKAARGALHKDLTQQLTALLQEEWPLAQHQQLIRQAFLLGARAEGITLLRALALREKQPGKAAAIYENAAREA
;
A
#
# COMPACT_ATOMS: atom_id res chain seq x y z
N ALA A 1 -48.97 -41.43 -31.22
CA ALA A 1 -47.84 -41.17 -30.27
C ALA A 1 -46.78 -40.38 -31.03
N VAL A 2 -46.57 -39.13 -30.68
CA VAL A 2 -45.54 -38.27 -31.30
C VAL A 2 -44.28 -38.46 -30.45
N GLU A 3 -43.31 -39.23 -30.96
CA GLU A 3 -42.00 -39.32 -30.37
C GLU A 3 -41.29 -37.95 -30.48
N ARG A 4 -41.04 -37.32 -29.35
CA ARG A 4 -40.24 -36.11 -29.30
C ARG A 4 -38.78 -36.48 -29.47
N PRO A 5 -38.06 -35.97 -30.51
CA PRO A 5 -36.65 -36.25 -30.69
C PRO A 5 -35.87 -35.68 -29.49
N VAL A 6 -35.08 -36.52 -28.82
CA VAL A 6 -34.13 -36.08 -27.80
C VAL A 6 -33.01 -35.28 -28.49
N LEU A 7 -33.06 -33.95 -28.44
CA LEU A 7 -32.27 -33.04 -29.25
C LEU A 7 -30.76 -33.08 -28.95
N ALA A 8 -30.32 -33.65 -27.82
CA ALA A 8 -28.90 -33.87 -27.56
C ALA A 8 -28.69 -35.00 -26.54
N PRO A 9 -27.68 -35.86 -26.67
CA PRO A 9 -27.30 -36.82 -25.64
C PRO A 9 -26.78 -36.10 -24.38
N HIS A 10 -27.15 -36.61 -23.20
CA HIS A 10 -26.84 -35.97 -21.89
C HIS A 10 -25.35 -35.70 -21.69
N TRP A 11 -24.45 -36.49 -22.26
CA TRP A 11 -23.01 -36.27 -22.18
C TRP A 11 -22.57 -34.98 -22.89
N LEU A 12 -23.24 -34.59 -23.97
CA LEU A 12 -22.94 -33.37 -24.73
C LEU A 12 -23.37 -32.11 -23.98
N THR A 13 -24.48 -32.16 -23.23
CA THR A 13 -24.89 -31.05 -22.34
C THR A 13 -23.95 -30.89 -21.15
N ILE A 14 -23.43 -32.00 -20.60
CA ILE A 14 -22.43 -31.94 -19.51
C ILE A 14 -21.11 -31.38 -20.02
N LEU A 15 -20.67 -31.78 -21.23
CA LEU A 15 -19.45 -31.28 -21.85
C LEU A 15 -19.55 -29.78 -22.16
N LEU A 16 -20.70 -29.34 -22.69
CA LEU A 16 -20.96 -27.92 -22.96
C LEU A 16 -20.97 -27.11 -21.67
N ALA A 17 -21.64 -27.59 -20.62
CA ALA A 17 -21.66 -26.92 -19.31
C ALA A 17 -20.26 -26.83 -18.70
N GLY A 18 -19.46 -27.90 -18.80
CA GLY A 18 -18.07 -27.92 -18.35
C GLY A 18 -17.20 -26.93 -19.13
N MET A 19 -17.38 -26.80 -20.44
CA MET A 19 -16.68 -25.85 -21.29
C MET A 19 -17.05 -24.40 -20.93
N VAL A 20 -18.32 -24.11 -20.68
CA VAL A 20 -18.79 -22.77 -20.24
C VAL A 20 -18.24 -22.44 -18.88
N CYS A 21 -18.24 -23.36 -17.91
CA CYS A 21 -17.64 -23.14 -16.60
C CYS A 21 -16.13 -22.92 -16.68
N ALA A 22 -15.40 -23.67 -17.50
CA ALA A 22 -13.98 -23.48 -17.74
C ALA A 22 -13.70 -22.13 -18.41
N ALA A 23 -14.48 -21.72 -19.40
CA ALA A 23 -14.38 -20.43 -20.05
C ALA A 23 -14.65 -19.28 -19.08
N LEU A 24 -15.68 -19.38 -18.24
CA LEU A 24 -15.97 -18.40 -17.20
C LEU A 24 -14.85 -18.34 -16.17
N TRP A 25 -14.26 -19.46 -15.78
CA TRP A 25 -13.13 -19.51 -14.86
C TRP A 25 -11.86 -18.87 -15.45
N LEU A 26 -11.63 -19.06 -16.78
CA LEU A 26 -10.51 -18.48 -17.52
C LEU A 26 -10.72 -16.98 -17.81
N LEU A 27 -11.97 -16.57 -18.09
CA LEU A 27 -12.34 -15.16 -18.34
C LEU A 27 -12.52 -14.33 -17.06
N TYR A 28 -12.61 -14.96 -15.89
CA TYR A 28 -12.74 -14.24 -14.63
C TYR A 28 -11.35 -13.92 -14.04
N PRO A 29 -10.70 -12.84 -14.49
CA PRO A 29 -9.38 -12.47 -14.03
C PRO A 29 -9.49 -11.85 -12.64
N ARG A 30 -9.36 -12.66 -11.59
CA ARG A 30 -9.30 -12.17 -10.19
C ARG A 30 -8.26 -11.06 -10.02
N GLN A 31 -7.15 -11.16 -10.76
CA GLN A 31 -6.06 -10.17 -10.73
C GLN A 31 -6.42 -8.81 -11.35
N ASP A 32 -7.33 -8.74 -12.33
CA ASP A 32 -7.76 -7.46 -12.92
C ASP A 32 -8.74 -6.69 -12.01
N LEU A 33 -9.52 -7.39 -11.19
CA LEU A 33 -10.37 -6.76 -10.19
C LEU A 33 -9.52 -6.09 -9.10
N GLU A 34 -8.47 -6.78 -8.63
CA GLU A 34 -7.51 -6.21 -7.65
C GLU A 34 -6.77 -5.00 -8.23
N ARG A 35 -6.35 -5.06 -9.50
CA ARG A 35 -5.71 -3.93 -10.19
C ARG A 35 -6.66 -2.76 -10.42
N ARG A 36 -7.91 -3.01 -10.79
CA ARG A 36 -8.94 -1.96 -10.96
C ARG A 36 -9.31 -1.31 -9.64
N LEU A 37 -9.39 -2.09 -8.54
CA LEU A 37 -9.60 -1.56 -7.20
C LEU A 37 -8.41 -0.74 -6.69
N ALA A 38 -7.19 -1.13 -7.06
CA ALA A 38 -5.98 -0.36 -6.74
C ALA A 38 -5.89 0.94 -7.55
N SER A 39 -6.42 0.97 -8.79
CA SER A 39 -6.41 2.14 -9.67
C SER A 39 -7.64 3.04 -9.51
N ALA A 40 -8.74 2.55 -8.91
CA ALA A 40 -9.92 3.35 -8.62
C ALA A 40 -9.60 4.33 -7.48
N GLN A 41 -9.30 5.55 -7.86
CA GLN A 41 -8.95 6.68 -6.99
C GLN A 41 -10.17 7.25 -6.25
N ASP A 42 -11.31 6.56 -6.32
CA ASP A 42 -12.50 6.91 -5.56
C ASP A 42 -12.33 6.53 -4.08
N ASP A 43 -12.07 7.55 -3.27
CA ASP A 43 -12.03 7.51 -1.79
C ASP A 43 -13.42 7.20 -1.18
N SER A 44 -14.26 6.45 -1.87
CA SER A 44 -15.61 6.19 -1.38
C SER A 44 -15.60 5.16 -0.24
N ALA A 45 -16.40 5.43 0.79
CA ALA A 45 -16.70 4.50 1.88
C ALA A 45 -17.15 3.12 1.35
N LEU A 46 -17.71 3.08 0.12
CA LEU A 46 -18.10 1.86 -0.59
C LEU A 46 -16.89 0.96 -0.89
N SER A 47 -15.73 1.52 -1.27
CA SER A 47 -14.54 0.71 -1.57
C SER A 47 -13.97 0.06 -0.32
N THR A 48 -13.97 0.76 0.81
CA THR A 48 -13.52 0.22 2.12
C THR A 48 -14.45 -0.89 2.60
N THR A 49 -15.77 -0.69 2.48
CA THR A 49 -16.77 -1.72 2.84
C THR A 49 -16.63 -2.97 1.97
N TYR A 50 -16.40 -2.78 0.67
CA TYR A 50 -16.19 -3.90 -0.25
C TYR A 50 -14.93 -4.69 0.07
N LEU A 51 -13.80 -4.00 0.33
CA LEU A 51 -12.53 -4.64 0.74
C LEU A 51 -12.68 -5.40 2.07
N ASN A 52 -13.42 -4.85 3.02
CA ASN A 52 -13.74 -5.53 4.27
C ASN A 52 -14.55 -6.82 4.05
N ASN A 53 -15.50 -6.80 3.12
CA ASN A 53 -16.30 -7.99 2.79
C ASN A 53 -15.45 -9.06 2.07
N LEU A 54 -14.57 -8.65 1.14
CA LEU A 54 -13.62 -9.57 0.52
C LEU A 54 -12.68 -10.19 1.55
N LEU A 55 -12.17 -9.38 2.48
CA LEU A 55 -11.28 -9.85 3.54
C LEU A 55 -11.98 -10.82 4.51
N ARG A 56 -13.30 -10.72 4.69
CA ARG A 56 -14.07 -11.72 5.45
C ARG A 56 -14.13 -13.07 4.75
N SER A 57 -14.13 -13.07 3.41
CA SER A 57 -14.14 -14.30 2.62
C SER A 57 -12.75 -14.94 2.50
N ASP A 58 -11.70 -14.15 2.55
CA ASP A 58 -10.30 -14.57 2.50
C ASP A 58 -9.47 -13.78 3.53
N PRO A 59 -9.56 -14.15 4.83
CA PRO A 59 -8.97 -13.38 5.92
C PRO A 59 -7.44 -13.31 5.88
N ASP A 60 -6.78 -14.29 5.29
CA ASP A 60 -5.32 -14.42 5.29
C ASP A 60 -4.67 -13.83 4.03
N ASN A 61 -5.45 -13.22 3.15
CA ASN A 61 -4.94 -12.61 1.91
C ASN A 61 -4.14 -11.33 2.22
N PRO A 62 -2.81 -11.34 2.07
CA PRO A 62 -1.97 -10.22 2.42
C PRO A 62 -2.17 -9.02 1.47
N GLN A 63 -2.56 -9.26 0.23
CA GLN A 63 -2.79 -8.21 -0.76
C GLN A 63 -4.07 -7.42 -0.42
N LEU A 64 -5.14 -8.12 -0.07
CA LEU A 64 -6.39 -7.47 0.35
C LEU A 64 -6.20 -6.66 1.64
N ARG A 65 -5.42 -7.19 2.60
CA ARG A 65 -5.07 -6.45 3.82
C ARG A 65 -4.29 -5.19 3.51
N LEU A 66 -3.31 -5.28 2.61
CA LEU A 66 -2.50 -4.12 2.22
C LEU A 66 -3.36 -3.06 1.51
N LEU A 67 -4.22 -3.46 0.56
CA LEU A 67 -5.14 -2.54 -0.12
C LEU A 67 -6.09 -1.84 0.85
N LEU A 68 -6.68 -2.58 1.81
CA LEU A 68 -7.52 -2.00 2.85
C LEU A 68 -6.74 -1.01 3.70
N ALA A 69 -5.53 -1.38 4.13
CA ALA A 69 -4.67 -0.51 4.93
C ALA A 69 -4.27 0.77 4.18
N GLN A 70 -3.99 0.69 2.88
CA GLN A 70 -3.69 1.87 2.05
C GLN A 70 -4.89 2.84 1.98
N ARG A 71 -6.12 2.31 1.89
CA ARG A 71 -7.34 3.15 1.95
C ARG A 71 -7.52 3.82 3.30
N GLN A 72 -7.34 3.06 4.38
CA GLN A 72 -7.37 3.60 5.75
C GLN A 72 -6.25 4.63 5.98
N ALA A 73 -5.06 4.41 5.40
CA ALA A 73 -3.93 5.34 5.48
C ALA A 73 -4.24 6.67 4.79
N ALA A 74 -4.89 6.68 3.62
CA ALA A 74 -5.31 7.90 2.94
C ALA A 74 -6.29 8.72 3.79
N GLN A 75 -7.10 8.05 4.62
CA GLN A 75 -8.01 8.69 5.58
C GLN A 75 -7.31 9.15 6.87
N GLY A 76 -6.10 8.66 7.13
CA GLY A 76 -5.34 8.94 8.36
C GLY A 76 -5.83 8.12 9.57
N GLU A 77 -6.43 6.96 9.32
CA GLU A 77 -6.97 6.06 10.34
C GLU A 77 -5.87 5.13 10.90
N VAL A 78 -4.91 5.71 11.62
CA VAL A 78 -3.68 5.05 12.07
C VAL A 78 -3.94 3.74 12.81
N GLU A 79 -4.89 3.74 13.75
CA GLU A 79 -5.19 2.55 14.57
C GLU A 79 -5.78 1.40 13.74
N GLN A 80 -6.64 1.72 12.77
CA GLN A 80 -7.19 0.73 11.86
C GLN A 80 -6.08 0.15 10.96
N VAL A 81 -5.21 1.01 10.42
CA VAL A 81 -4.04 0.59 9.63
C VAL A 81 -3.14 -0.35 10.43
N ARG A 82 -2.80 0.01 11.67
CA ARG A 82 -1.97 -0.80 12.56
C ARG A 82 -2.59 -2.19 12.77
N LYS A 83 -3.89 -2.23 13.08
CA LYS A 83 -4.62 -3.48 13.28
C LYS A 83 -4.69 -4.34 12.01
N THR A 84 -4.98 -3.70 10.87
CA THR A 84 -5.09 -4.39 9.57
C THR A 84 -3.75 -4.98 9.14
N LEU A 85 -2.63 -4.28 9.39
CA LEU A 85 -1.29 -4.67 8.98
C LEU A 85 -0.53 -5.53 9.99
N GLN A 86 -1.06 -5.76 11.19
CA GLN A 86 -0.38 -6.55 12.22
C GLN A 86 0.18 -7.89 11.72
N PRO A 87 -0.56 -8.72 10.93
CA PRO A 87 0.01 -9.94 10.38
C PRO A 87 1.12 -9.71 9.34
N ALA A 88 1.03 -8.61 8.58
CA ALA A 88 2.02 -8.26 7.56
C ALA A 88 3.33 -7.74 8.19
N THR A 89 3.24 -6.96 9.27
CA THR A 89 4.43 -6.47 10.01
C THR A 89 5.15 -7.59 10.75
N ALA A 90 4.44 -8.64 11.14
CA ALA A 90 5.03 -9.84 11.76
C ALA A 90 5.51 -10.89 10.73
N SER A 91 5.31 -10.64 9.44
CA SER A 91 5.65 -11.59 8.38
C SER A 91 7.16 -11.65 8.12
N ASN A 92 7.67 -12.85 7.86
CA ASN A 92 9.04 -13.07 7.39
C ASN A 92 9.24 -12.64 5.91
N ASN A 93 8.18 -12.26 5.20
CA ASN A 93 8.27 -11.75 3.85
C ASN A 93 8.72 -10.27 3.89
N GLN A 94 9.98 -10.02 3.59
CA GLN A 94 10.61 -8.70 3.64
C GLN A 94 9.88 -7.66 2.77
N ARG A 95 9.38 -8.06 1.60
CA ARG A 95 8.63 -7.15 0.72
C ARG A 95 7.33 -6.70 1.39
N LEU A 96 6.56 -7.66 1.92
CA LEU A 96 5.29 -7.38 2.58
C LEU A 96 5.50 -6.55 3.85
N HIS A 97 6.55 -6.87 4.62
CA HIS A 97 6.94 -6.10 5.80
C HIS A 97 7.23 -4.63 5.44
N ARG A 98 8.06 -4.39 4.41
CA ARG A 98 8.38 -3.03 3.96
C ARG A 98 7.14 -2.24 3.51
N GLU A 99 6.30 -2.85 2.68
CA GLU A 99 5.06 -2.22 2.23
C GLU A 99 4.13 -1.89 3.41
N ALA A 100 4.05 -2.76 4.42
CA ALA A 100 3.26 -2.53 5.63
C ALA A 100 3.81 -1.37 6.48
N VAL A 101 5.13 -1.32 6.70
CA VAL A 101 5.78 -0.25 7.47
C VAL A 101 5.61 1.10 6.78
N LEU A 102 5.78 1.15 5.45
CA LEU A 102 5.58 2.36 4.66
C LEU A 102 4.12 2.84 4.73
N THR A 103 3.16 1.93 4.61
CA THR A 103 1.72 2.27 4.71
C THR A 103 1.37 2.82 6.09
N LEU A 104 1.96 2.28 7.16
CA LEU A 104 1.75 2.79 8.52
C LEU A 104 2.35 4.21 8.67
N TRP A 105 3.54 4.43 8.13
CA TRP A 105 4.17 5.76 8.07
C TRP A 105 3.25 6.76 7.36
N GLU A 106 2.73 6.42 6.18
CA GLU A 106 1.83 7.27 5.40
C GLU A 106 0.55 7.61 6.17
N ALA A 107 -0.03 6.62 6.85
CA ALA A 107 -1.21 6.84 7.69
C ALA A 107 -0.93 7.85 8.81
N THR A 108 0.19 7.68 9.52
CA THR A 108 0.58 8.56 10.62
C THR A 108 0.90 9.96 10.12
N PHE A 109 1.59 10.08 8.97
CA PHE A 109 1.91 11.36 8.34
C PHE A 109 0.64 12.09 7.86
N ASN A 110 -0.30 11.39 7.21
CA ASN A 110 -1.58 11.96 6.81
C ASN A 110 -2.40 12.43 8.02
N ARG A 111 -2.39 11.67 9.11
CA ARG A 111 -3.02 12.08 10.37
C ARG A 111 -2.39 13.33 10.94
N TYR A 112 -1.05 13.40 10.94
CA TYR A 112 -0.31 14.56 11.40
C TYR A 112 -0.66 15.82 10.59
N GLN A 113 -0.75 15.71 9.26
CA GLN A 113 -1.14 16.83 8.39
C GLN A 113 -2.58 17.31 8.64
N LYS A 114 -3.49 16.36 8.88
CA LYS A 114 -4.91 16.66 9.17
C LYS A 114 -5.14 17.20 10.59
N THR A 115 -4.18 17.02 11.50
CA THR A 115 -4.32 17.49 12.89
C THR A 115 -4.09 19.00 12.95
N PRO A 116 -5.06 19.79 13.49
CA PRO A 116 -4.95 21.23 13.56
C PRO A 116 -3.69 21.68 14.32
N PRO A 117 -3.03 22.78 13.90
CA PRO A 117 -1.84 23.31 14.58
C PRO A 117 -2.07 23.69 16.05
N GLN A 118 -3.30 24.00 16.40
CA GLN A 118 -3.72 24.37 17.77
C GLN A 118 -3.66 23.18 18.73
N ASP A 119 -3.85 21.96 18.24
CA ASP A 119 -3.77 20.73 19.03
C ASP A 119 -2.30 20.29 19.18
N LYS A 120 -1.55 21.07 19.99
CA LYS A 120 -0.13 20.84 20.21
C LYS A 120 0.16 19.49 20.84
N ALA A 121 -0.74 18.96 21.68
CA ALA A 121 -0.55 17.68 22.35
C ALA A 121 -0.64 16.52 21.35
N ALA A 122 -1.70 16.48 20.54
CA ALA A 122 -1.88 15.44 19.53
C ALA A 122 -0.77 15.51 18.44
N ARG A 123 -0.44 16.73 17.97
CA ARG A 123 0.66 16.90 17.01
C ARG A 123 2.01 16.46 17.58
N GLY A 124 2.30 16.79 18.85
CA GLY A 124 3.53 16.38 19.53
C GLY A 124 3.65 14.85 19.64
N ALA A 125 2.56 14.18 20.00
CA ALA A 125 2.52 12.72 20.06
C ALA A 125 2.75 12.07 18.68
N LEU A 126 2.06 12.56 17.64
CA LEU A 126 2.22 12.10 16.27
C LEU A 126 3.63 12.38 15.71
N HIS A 127 4.19 13.55 16.00
CA HIS A 127 5.55 13.91 15.61
C HIS A 127 6.57 12.95 16.21
N LYS A 128 6.44 12.61 17.51
CA LYS A 128 7.32 11.66 18.18
C LYS A 128 7.21 10.27 17.55
N ASP A 129 5.98 9.80 17.28
CA ASP A 129 5.74 8.50 16.63
C ASP A 129 6.35 8.48 15.22
N LEU A 130 6.16 9.53 14.42
CA LEU A 130 6.77 9.67 13.10
C LEU A 130 8.30 9.67 13.15
N THR A 131 8.93 10.39 14.08
CA THR A 131 10.38 10.39 14.21
C THR A 131 10.92 8.99 14.53
N GLN A 132 10.22 8.26 15.40
CA GLN A 132 10.58 6.89 15.72
C GLN A 132 10.41 5.94 14.52
N GLN A 133 9.30 6.05 13.78
CA GLN A 133 9.07 5.27 12.56
C GLN A 133 10.12 5.59 11.49
N LEU A 134 10.47 6.88 11.31
CA LEU A 134 11.47 7.31 10.33
C LEU A 134 12.84 6.68 10.60
N THR A 135 13.24 6.59 11.85
CA THR A 135 14.50 5.93 12.24
C THR A 135 14.53 4.45 11.81
N ALA A 136 13.41 3.75 11.91
CA ALA A 136 13.29 2.37 11.41
C ALA A 136 13.34 2.32 9.87
N LEU A 137 12.69 3.27 9.19
CA LEU A 137 12.68 3.37 7.72
C LEU A 137 14.07 3.66 7.12
N LEU A 138 14.98 4.31 7.87
CA LEU A 138 16.36 4.57 7.44
C LEU A 138 17.20 3.30 7.25
N GLN A 139 16.81 2.19 7.88
CA GLN A 139 17.51 0.93 7.79
C GLN A 139 17.14 0.10 6.55
N GLU A 140 16.13 0.53 5.81
CA GLU A 140 15.58 -0.20 4.67
C GLU A 140 15.98 0.44 3.34
N GLU A 141 16.12 -0.39 2.31
CA GLU A 141 16.32 0.09 0.95
C GLU A 141 14.98 0.33 0.24
N TRP A 142 14.75 1.56 -0.20
CA TRP A 142 13.51 1.96 -0.85
C TRP A 142 13.69 2.12 -2.37
N PRO A 143 12.68 1.80 -3.20
CA PRO A 143 12.61 2.21 -4.59
C PRO A 143 12.72 3.74 -4.72
N LEU A 144 13.27 4.22 -5.83
CA LEU A 144 13.60 5.63 -6.02
C LEU A 144 12.43 6.58 -5.70
N ALA A 145 11.23 6.27 -6.20
CA ALA A 145 10.06 7.13 -5.98
C ALA A 145 9.67 7.24 -4.49
N GLN A 146 9.68 6.11 -3.78
CA GLN A 146 9.37 6.05 -2.35
C GLN A 146 10.47 6.74 -1.53
N HIS A 147 11.73 6.54 -1.90
CA HIS A 147 12.86 7.21 -1.25
C HIS A 147 12.74 8.73 -1.35
N GLN A 148 12.45 9.26 -2.55
CA GLN A 148 12.23 10.69 -2.74
C GLN A 148 11.01 11.22 -1.97
N GLN A 149 9.96 10.42 -1.84
CA GLN A 149 8.80 10.78 -1.04
C GLN A 149 9.15 10.87 0.46
N LEU A 150 9.88 9.89 0.99
CA LEU A 150 10.35 9.88 2.39
C LEU A 150 11.22 11.09 2.70
N ILE A 151 12.14 11.47 1.78
CA ILE A 151 12.96 12.67 1.93
C ILE A 151 12.07 13.91 2.08
N ARG A 152 11.13 14.12 1.15
CA ARG A 152 10.21 15.27 1.22
C ARG A 152 9.41 15.29 2.53
N GLN A 153 8.91 14.15 2.95
CA GLN A 153 8.13 14.03 4.18
C GLN A 153 8.99 14.27 5.43
N ALA A 154 10.24 13.82 5.46
CA ALA A 154 11.18 14.07 6.55
C ALA A 154 11.44 15.58 6.73
N PHE A 155 11.67 16.32 5.64
CA PHE A 155 11.84 17.77 5.71
C PHE A 155 10.55 18.50 6.12
N LEU A 156 9.39 18.07 5.62
CA LEU A 156 8.09 18.62 6.05
C LEU A 156 7.80 18.37 7.54
N LEU A 157 8.31 17.28 8.09
CA LEU A 157 8.23 16.96 9.51
C LEU A 157 9.20 17.81 10.35
N GLY A 158 10.23 18.41 9.72
CA GLY A 158 11.35 19.08 10.41
C GLY A 158 12.45 18.12 10.88
N ALA A 159 12.40 16.85 10.47
CA ALA A 159 13.41 15.83 10.76
C ALA A 159 14.60 15.97 9.80
N ARG A 160 15.35 17.08 9.93
CA ARG A 160 16.42 17.44 8.99
C ARG A 160 17.56 16.42 8.96
N ALA A 161 17.98 15.92 10.11
CA ALA A 161 19.09 14.96 10.20
C ALA A 161 18.78 13.67 9.45
N GLU A 162 17.56 13.15 9.60
CA GLU A 162 17.06 11.96 8.92
C GLU A 162 16.87 12.23 7.42
N GLY A 163 16.35 13.40 7.06
CA GLY A 163 16.21 13.84 5.67
C GLY A 163 17.54 13.90 4.94
N ILE A 164 18.58 14.45 5.57
CA ILE A 164 19.95 14.49 5.04
C ILE A 164 20.52 13.08 4.92
N THR A 165 20.27 12.21 5.88
CA THR A 165 20.72 10.82 5.84
C THR A 165 20.11 10.08 4.63
N LEU A 166 18.81 10.27 4.38
CA LEU A 166 18.12 9.73 3.21
C LEU A 166 18.69 10.30 1.90
N LEU A 167 18.96 11.62 1.84
CA LEU A 167 19.58 12.25 0.67
C LEU A 167 20.96 11.67 0.38
N ARG A 168 21.79 11.47 1.41
CA ARG A 168 23.12 10.86 1.26
C ARG A 168 23.02 9.42 0.75
N ALA A 169 22.10 8.62 1.30
CA ALA A 169 21.86 7.27 0.83
C ALA A 169 21.41 7.24 -0.64
N LEU A 170 20.58 8.20 -1.06
CA LEU A 170 20.16 8.34 -2.44
C LEU A 170 21.35 8.71 -3.36
N ALA A 171 22.19 9.66 -2.94
CA ALA A 171 23.36 10.08 -3.69
C ALA A 171 24.38 8.94 -3.91
N LEU A 172 24.59 8.09 -2.90
CA LEU A 172 25.46 6.92 -3.00
C LEU A 172 24.98 5.87 -3.99
N ARG A 173 23.66 5.82 -4.24
CA ARG A 173 23.05 4.90 -5.23
C ARG A 173 23.04 5.46 -6.64
N GLU A 174 23.23 6.78 -6.80
CA GLU A 174 23.21 7.43 -8.11
C GLU A 174 24.56 7.16 -8.84
N LYS A 175 24.45 6.51 -9.99
CA LYS A 175 25.63 6.14 -10.80
C LYS A 175 26.20 7.32 -11.61
N GLN A 176 25.44 8.39 -11.79
CA GLN A 176 25.85 9.56 -12.56
C GLN A 176 26.47 10.62 -11.62
N PRO A 177 27.79 10.92 -11.74
CA PRO A 177 28.46 11.79 -10.77
C PRO A 177 27.87 13.20 -10.70
N GLY A 178 27.39 13.76 -11.82
CA GLY A 178 26.74 15.07 -11.83
C GLY A 178 25.42 15.12 -11.07
N LYS A 179 24.61 14.04 -11.14
CA LYS A 179 23.35 13.95 -10.36
C LYS A 179 23.64 13.69 -8.89
N ALA A 180 24.61 12.85 -8.57
CA ALA A 180 25.04 12.64 -7.20
C ALA A 180 25.51 13.95 -6.54
N ALA A 181 26.33 14.76 -7.25
CA ALA A 181 26.78 16.07 -6.77
C ALA A 181 25.61 17.02 -6.50
N ALA A 182 24.61 17.11 -7.39
CA ALA A 182 23.43 17.93 -7.20
C ALA A 182 22.59 17.49 -5.97
N ILE A 183 22.50 16.19 -5.69
CA ILE A 183 21.84 15.66 -4.49
C ILE A 183 22.61 16.08 -3.23
N TYR A 184 23.94 15.98 -3.23
CA TYR A 184 24.78 16.44 -2.10
C TYR A 184 24.69 17.94 -1.87
N GLU A 185 24.67 18.76 -2.93
CA GLU A 185 24.43 20.21 -2.79
C GLU A 185 23.08 20.53 -2.15
N ASN A 186 22.02 19.84 -2.59
CA ASN A 186 20.71 20.02 -1.96
C ASN A 186 20.72 19.61 -0.48
N ALA A 187 21.37 18.50 -0.14
CA ALA A 187 21.54 18.08 1.24
C ALA A 187 22.32 19.11 2.09
N ALA A 188 23.33 19.76 1.52
CA ALA A 188 24.12 20.81 2.19
C ALA A 188 23.35 22.11 2.38
N ARG A 189 22.42 22.45 1.47
CA ARG A 189 21.55 23.64 1.62
C ARG A 189 20.46 23.46 2.69
N GLU A 190 20.05 22.23 2.94
CA GLU A 190 19.03 21.91 3.95
C GLU A 190 19.63 21.64 5.34
N ALA A 191 20.95 21.48 5.45
CA ALA A 191 21.68 21.26 6.70
C ALA A 191 21.87 22.56 7.48
#